data_773a6cd899f758aa09e5392b64325ab6
#
_entry.id   773a6cd899f758aa09e5392b64325ab6
#
_cell.length_a   1.000
_cell.length_b   1.000
_cell.length_c   1.000
_cell.angle_alpha   90.00
_cell.angle_beta   90.00
_cell.angle_gamma   90.00
#
_symmetry.space_group_name_H-M   'P 1'
#
loop_
_entity.id
_entity.type
_entity.pdbx_description
1 polymer ?
#
loop_
_entity_poly.entity_id
_entity_poly.type
_entity_poly.pdbx_seq_one_letter_code
_entity_poly.pdbx_strand_id
1 'polypeptide(L)'
;MKKILFVCHGNICRSPMAEFVMKDLVKKAGLASQFHIESAATSREEIGNPVYPPARRKLAEHGISCDGHATRQLTNADYENYDLLIGMDSANLRNMHRICGGDFAGKLHLLMDYTDHPHDVADPWYTEDFESTWRDVLEGCQGLLKELLQ
;
A
#
# COMPACT_ATOMS: atom_id res chain seq x y z
N MET A 1 -8.78 10.26 13.35
CA MET A 1 -7.64 9.53 12.76
C MET A 1 -8.07 8.86 11.47
N LYS A 2 -7.37 9.11 10.40
CA LYS A 2 -7.61 8.44 9.12
C LYS A 2 -6.89 7.10 9.08
N LYS A 3 -7.60 6.03 8.78
CA LYS A 3 -7.06 4.68 8.72
C LYS A 3 -6.95 4.20 7.28
N ILE A 4 -5.72 3.88 6.85
CA ILE A 4 -5.40 3.49 5.48
C ILE A 4 -4.75 2.11 5.47
N LEU A 5 -5.25 1.21 4.61
CA LEU A 5 -4.69 -0.12 4.41
C LEU A 5 -4.26 -0.27 2.95
N PHE A 6 -2.97 -0.45 2.72
CA PHE A 6 -2.44 -0.74 1.39
C PHE A 6 -2.46 -2.24 1.14
N VAL A 7 -2.85 -2.66 -0.06
CA VAL A 7 -3.06 -4.08 -0.37
C VAL A 7 -2.37 -4.45 -1.68
N CYS A 8 -1.67 -5.58 -1.69
CA CYS A 8 -1.19 -6.20 -2.93
C CYS A 8 -1.30 -7.72 -2.80
N HIS A 9 -0.80 -8.47 -3.78
CA HIS A 9 -0.94 -9.92 -3.78
C HIS A 9 -0.24 -10.58 -2.59
N GLY A 10 1.05 -10.32 -2.41
CA GLY A 10 1.88 -11.00 -1.41
C GLY A 10 2.19 -10.21 -0.15
N ASN A 11 2.00 -8.89 -0.16
CA ASN A 11 2.35 -7.99 0.94
C ASN A 11 3.83 -8.06 1.35
N ILE A 12 4.71 -8.29 0.37
CA ILE A 12 6.16 -8.30 0.62
C ILE A 12 6.91 -7.24 -0.22
N CYS A 13 6.29 -6.66 -1.25
CA CYS A 13 6.91 -5.64 -2.11
C CYS A 13 6.10 -4.34 -2.14
N ARG A 14 5.08 -4.28 -3.00
CA ARG A 14 4.35 -3.04 -3.31
C ARG A 14 3.60 -2.44 -2.13
N SER A 15 2.77 -3.22 -1.46
CA SER A 15 1.94 -2.69 -0.36
C SER A 15 2.77 -2.31 0.86
N PRO A 16 3.81 -3.07 1.27
CA PRO A 16 4.64 -2.56 2.37
C PRO A 16 5.48 -1.36 1.95
N MET A 17 5.94 -1.27 0.70
CA MET A 17 6.62 -0.04 0.24
C MET A 17 5.69 1.16 0.38
N ALA A 18 4.43 1.04 -0.04
CA ALA A 18 3.43 2.11 0.10
C ALA A 18 3.18 2.45 1.56
N GLU A 19 3.05 1.46 2.42
CA GLU A 19 2.87 1.66 3.86
C GLU A 19 4.00 2.52 4.44
N PHE A 20 5.24 2.13 4.21
CA PHE A 20 6.38 2.81 4.84
C PHE A 20 6.69 4.16 4.18
N VAL A 21 6.46 4.31 2.87
CA VAL A 21 6.57 5.60 2.20
C VAL A 21 5.52 6.57 2.75
N MET A 22 4.27 6.12 2.89
CA MET A 22 3.20 6.99 3.42
C MET A 22 3.46 7.38 4.87
N LYS A 23 3.94 6.45 5.69
CA LYS A 23 4.35 6.75 7.08
C LYS A 23 5.44 7.81 7.12
N ASP A 24 6.42 7.72 6.23
CA ASP A 24 7.50 8.70 6.14
C ASP A 24 6.99 10.08 5.72
N LEU A 25 6.11 10.13 4.73
CA LEU A 25 5.51 11.38 4.25
C LEU A 25 4.70 12.10 5.33
N VAL A 26 3.83 11.37 6.05
CA VAL A 26 3.01 11.99 7.11
C VAL A 26 3.87 12.42 8.29
N LYS A 27 4.93 11.68 8.60
CA LYS A 27 5.87 12.06 9.67
C LYS A 27 6.60 13.36 9.31
N LYS A 28 7.10 13.48 8.08
CA LYS A 28 7.79 14.69 7.61
C LYS A 28 6.87 15.90 7.57
N ALA A 29 5.58 15.67 7.34
CA ALA A 29 4.57 16.75 7.35
C ALA A 29 4.08 17.10 8.76
N GLY A 30 4.55 16.40 9.80
CA GLY A 30 4.10 16.63 11.18
C GLY A 30 2.71 16.08 11.47
N LEU A 31 2.24 15.12 10.68
CA LEU A 31 0.86 14.61 10.73
C LEU A 31 0.76 13.15 11.19
N ALA A 32 1.85 12.56 11.70
CA ALA A 32 1.88 11.14 12.01
C ALA A 32 0.76 10.71 12.98
N SER A 33 0.39 11.56 13.93
CA SER A 33 -0.65 11.25 14.92
C SER A 33 -2.07 11.24 14.32
N GLN A 34 -2.24 11.75 13.10
CA GLN A 34 -3.53 11.84 12.43
C GLN A 34 -3.81 10.65 11.50
N PHE A 35 -2.84 9.75 11.33
CA PHE A 35 -2.95 8.63 10.41
C PHE A 35 -2.57 7.31 11.08
N HIS A 36 -3.35 6.27 10.75
CA HIS A 36 -3.02 4.88 11.08
C HIS A 36 -2.85 4.16 9.74
N ILE A 37 -1.66 3.66 9.46
CA ILE A 37 -1.29 3.13 8.15
C ILE A 37 -0.75 1.72 8.31
N GLU A 38 -1.34 0.76 7.58
CA GLU A 38 -0.91 -0.63 7.56
C GLU A 38 -0.96 -1.18 6.14
N SER A 39 -0.56 -2.43 5.98
CA SER A 39 -0.65 -3.14 4.70
C SER A 39 -1.03 -4.59 4.91
N ALA A 40 -1.59 -5.22 3.87
CA ALA A 40 -2.04 -6.61 3.90
C ALA A 40 -1.95 -7.24 2.51
N ALA A 41 -2.05 -8.57 2.46
CA ALA A 41 -2.02 -9.36 1.23
C ALA A 41 -3.42 -9.85 0.87
N THR A 42 -3.70 -10.01 -0.43
CA THR A 42 -4.90 -10.74 -0.86
C THR A 42 -4.68 -12.26 -0.76
N SER A 43 -3.44 -12.73 -0.84
CA SER A 43 -3.11 -14.15 -0.77
C SER A 43 -2.57 -14.57 0.60
N ARG A 44 -2.38 -15.88 0.79
CA ARG A 44 -1.79 -16.48 2.00
C ARG A 44 -0.35 -16.90 1.80
N GLU A 45 0.22 -16.67 0.62
CA GLU A 45 1.50 -17.25 0.22
C GLU A 45 2.66 -16.84 1.11
N GLU A 46 2.63 -15.60 1.64
CA GLU A 46 3.75 -15.00 2.36
C GLU A 46 3.41 -14.63 3.81
N ILE A 47 2.36 -15.20 4.40
CA ILE A 47 1.96 -14.87 5.78
C ILE A 47 3.15 -15.03 6.74
N GLY A 48 3.39 -13.98 7.54
CA GLY A 48 4.47 -13.93 8.53
C GLY A 48 5.80 -13.45 7.99
N ASN A 49 5.95 -13.32 6.67
CA ASN A 49 7.23 -12.94 6.06
C ASN A 49 7.50 -11.43 6.16
N PRO A 50 8.79 -11.03 6.25
CA PRO A 50 9.18 -9.63 6.23
C PRO A 50 9.13 -9.09 4.79
N VAL A 51 9.46 -7.80 4.64
CA VAL A 51 9.60 -7.17 3.33
C VAL A 51 10.68 -7.90 2.53
N TYR A 52 10.38 -8.17 1.26
CA TYR A 52 11.30 -8.83 0.33
C TYR A 52 12.62 -8.04 0.24
N PRO A 53 13.80 -8.71 0.30
CA PRO A 53 15.07 -8.00 0.40
C PRO A 53 15.32 -6.87 -0.62
N PRO A 54 15.03 -7.04 -1.93
CA PRO A 54 15.21 -5.93 -2.87
C PRO A 54 14.32 -4.72 -2.58
N ALA A 55 13.08 -4.94 -2.11
CA ALA A 55 12.17 -3.85 -1.74
C ALA A 55 12.69 -3.15 -0.48
N ARG A 56 13.19 -3.92 0.49
CA ARG A 56 13.79 -3.40 1.71
C ARG A 56 15.00 -2.52 1.39
N ARG A 57 15.87 -2.98 0.48
CA ARG A 57 17.03 -2.19 0.04
C ARG A 57 16.63 -0.90 -0.63
N LYS A 58 15.57 -0.94 -1.46
CA LYS A 58 15.06 0.26 -2.14
C LYS A 58 14.58 1.30 -1.13
N LEU A 59 13.83 0.89 -0.12
CA LEU A 59 13.40 1.78 0.96
C LEU A 59 14.61 2.35 1.71
N ALA A 60 15.59 1.51 2.03
CA ALA A 60 16.80 1.93 2.73
C ALA A 60 17.61 2.96 1.96
N GLU A 61 17.63 2.89 0.63
CA GLU A 61 18.29 3.92 -0.21
C GLU A 61 17.72 5.32 0.05
N HIS A 62 16.48 5.40 0.49
CA HIS A 62 15.78 6.65 0.78
C HIS A 62 15.65 6.92 2.28
N GLY A 63 16.41 6.20 3.10
CA GLY A 63 16.43 6.39 4.55
C GLY A 63 15.19 5.87 5.28
N ILE A 64 14.45 4.96 4.67
CA ILE A 64 13.21 4.43 5.23
C ILE A 64 13.42 3.01 5.75
N SER A 65 13.19 2.79 7.06
CA SER A 65 13.20 1.46 7.66
C SER A 65 11.84 0.79 7.49
N CYS A 66 11.84 -0.51 7.24
CA CYS A 66 10.63 -1.33 7.23
C CYS A 66 10.70 -2.44 8.30
N ASP A 67 11.48 -2.22 9.34
CA ASP A 67 11.63 -3.19 10.42
C ASP A 67 10.30 -3.47 11.10
N GLY A 68 10.08 -4.71 11.49
CA GLY A 68 8.87 -5.13 12.18
C GLY A 68 7.72 -5.53 11.29
N HIS A 69 7.84 -5.37 9.96
CA HIS A 69 6.78 -5.80 9.05
C HIS A 69 6.67 -7.33 9.03
N ALA A 70 5.44 -7.82 9.19
CA ALA A 70 5.10 -9.23 9.00
C ALA A 70 3.82 -9.29 8.18
N THR A 71 3.86 -10.03 7.09
CA THR A 71 2.71 -10.15 6.17
C THR A 71 1.50 -10.75 6.86
N ARG A 72 0.34 -10.14 6.66
CA ARG A 72 -0.96 -10.72 7.04
C ARG A 72 -1.91 -10.69 5.86
N GLN A 73 -2.94 -11.51 5.91
CA GLN A 73 -3.96 -11.52 4.86
C GLN A 73 -5.05 -10.49 5.14
N LEU A 74 -5.54 -9.85 4.08
CA LEU A 74 -6.74 -9.02 4.11
C LEU A 74 -7.94 -9.85 4.54
N THR A 75 -8.78 -9.29 5.43
CA THR A 75 -10.01 -9.91 5.87
C THR A 75 -11.20 -9.02 5.56
N ASN A 76 -12.39 -9.59 5.58
CA ASN A 76 -13.60 -8.81 5.36
C ASN A 76 -13.84 -7.77 6.47
N ALA A 77 -13.36 -8.03 7.70
CA ALA A 77 -13.43 -7.07 8.79
C ALA A 77 -12.59 -5.81 8.54
N ASP A 78 -11.56 -5.89 7.70
CA ASP A 78 -10.74 -4.73 7.36
C ASP A 78 -11.56 -3.66 6.63
N TYR A 79 -12.59 -4.07 5.90
CA TYR A 79 -13.46 -3.11 5.20
C TYR A 79 -14.14 -2.13 6.16
N GLU A 80 -14.57 -2.60 7.31
CA GLU A 80 -15.18 -1.73 8.33
C GLU A 80 -14.12 -0.97 9.13
N ASN A 81 -12.97 -1.60 9.38
CA ASN A 81 -11.93 -1.05 10.25
C ASN A 81 -11.10 0.06 9.63
N TYR A 82 -11.07 0.16 8.31
CA TYR A 82 -10.27 1.16 7.60
C TYR A 82 -11.15 2.12 6.80
N ASP A 83 -10.68 3.35 6.65
CA ASP A 83 -11.37 4.37 5.86
C ASP A 83 -11.09 4.20 4.37
N LEU A 84 -9.88 3.80 4.03
CA LEU A 84 -9.44 3.57 2.66
C LEU A 84 -8.65 2.27 2.58
N LEU A 85 -8.97 1.45 1.57
CA LEU A 85 -8.23 0.23 1.24
C LEU A 85 -7.74 0.40 -0.19
N ILE A 86 -6.42 0.41 -0.37
CA ILE A 86 -5.79 0.85 -1.62
C ILE A 86 -4.95 -0.26 -2.20
N GLY A 87 -5.36 -0.77 -3.37
CA GLY A 87 -4.64 -1.78 -4.13
C GLY A 87 -3.63 -1.18 -5.09
N MET A 88 -2.79 -2.02 -5.66
CA MET A 88 -1.71 -1.61 -6.55
C MET A 88 -2.04 -1.83 -8.02
N ASP A 89 -2.87 -2.83 -8.31
CA ASP A 89 -3.24 -3.17 -9.68
C ASP A 89 -4.68 -3.69 -9.75
N SER A 90 -5.17 -3.87 -10.98
CA SER A 90 -6.55 -4.29 -11.22
C SER A 90 -6.86 -5.66 -10.63
N ALA A 91 -5.89 -6.57 -10.61
CA ALA A 91 -6.06 -7.89 -10.00
C ALA A 91 -6.22 -7.79 -8.49
N ASN A 92 -5.43 -6.92 -7.84
CA ASN A 92 -5.59 -6.63 -6.41
C ASN A 92 -7.01 -6.13 -6.13
N LEU A 93 -7.48 -5.18 -6.92
CA LEU A 93 -8.80 -4.58 -6.72
C LEU A 93 -9.92 -5.61 -6.84
N ARG A 94 -9.86 -6.49 -7.84
CA ARG A 94 -10.84 -7.59 -7.99
C ARG A 94 -10.86 -8.50 -6.76
N ASN A 95 -9.69 -8.89 -6.27
CA ASN A 95 -9.58 -9.75 -5.10
C ASN A 95 -10.03 -9.04 -3.82
N MET A 96 -9.77 -7.73 -3.71
CA MET A 96 -10.26 -6.91 -2.61
C MET A 96 -11.79 -6.89 -2.58
N HIS A 97 -12.44 -6.69 -3.73
CA HIS A 97 -13.90 -6.73 -3.83
C HIS A 97 -14.45 -8.09 -3.38
N ARG A 98 -13.82 -9.16 -3.80
CA ARG A 98 -14.23 -10.52 -3.43
C ARG A 98 -14.10 -10.77 -1.92
N ILE A 99 -12.95 -10.40 -1.33
CA ILE A 99 -12.67 -10.64 0.09
C ILE A 99 -13.55 -9.77 0.98
N CYS A 100 -13.77 -8.51 0.59
CA CYS A 100 -14.54 -7.55 1.37
C CYS A 100 -16.06 -7.67 1.16
N GLY A 101 -16.49 -8.50 0.21
CA GLY A 101 -17.93 -8.65 -0.07
C GLY A 101 -18.53 -7.50 -0.85
N GLY A 102 -17.73 -6.79 -1.65
CA GLY A 102 -18.16 -5.63 -2.44
C GLY A 102 -17.58 -4.32 -1.90
N ASP A 103 -18.09 -3.20 -2.38
CA ASP A 103 -17.60 -1.87 -2.01
C ASP A 103 -18.77 -0.87 -1.83
N PHE A 104 -19.71 -1.21 -0.96
CA PHE A 104 -20.91 -0.40 -0.76
C PHE A 104 -20.61 1.00 -0.20
N ALA A 105 -19.50 1.18 0.50
CA ALA A 105 -19.11 2.45 1.12
C ALA A 105 -18.09 3.26 0.29
N GLY A 106 -17.67 2.74 -0.88
CA GLY A 106 -16.71 3.43 -1.74
C GLY A 106 -15.32 3.55 -1.16
N LYS A 107 -14.84 2.52 -0.44
CA LYS A 107 -13.54 2.55 0.25
C LYS A 107 -12.40 1.93 -0.55
N LEU A 108 -12.68 1.14 -1.60
CA LEU A 108 -11.69 0.40 -2.38
C LEU A 108 -11.20 1.25 -3.55
N HIS A 109 -9.88 1.47 -3.60
CA HIS A 109 -9.27 2.34 -4.61
C HIS A 109 -7.96 1.74 -5.10
N LEU A 110 -7.42 2.30 -6.19
CA LEU A 110 -6.08 2.02 -6.69
C LEU A 110 -5.17 3.19 -6.37
N LEU A 111 -3.93 2.89 -5.99
CA LEU A 111 -2.96 3.92 -5.60
C LEU A 111 -2.74 4.95 -6.72
N MET A 112 -2.58 4.49 -7.97
CA MET A 112 -2.28 5.39 -9.07
C MET A 112 -3.47 6.24 -9.54
N ASP A 113 -4.68 5.99 -9.01
CA ASP A 113 -5.83 6.87 -9.26
C ASP A 113 -5.65 8.26 -8.62
N TYR A 114 -4.70 8.38 -7.69
CA TYR A 114 -4.37 9.67 -7.05
C TYR A 114 -3.32 10.46 -7.82
N THR A 115 -3.00 10.04 -9.05
CA THR A 115 -2.02 10.70 -9.93
C THR A 115 -2.68 11.19 -11.22
N ASP A 116 -1.93 11.97 -12.02
CA ASP A 116 -2.41 12.49 -13.32
C ASP A 116 -2.46 11.42 -14.42
N HIS A 117 -1.82 10.26 -14.19
CA HIS A 117 -1.72 9.19 -15.20
C HIS A 117 -2.02 7.82 -14.57
N PRO A 118 -3.30 7.56 -14.23
CA PRO A 118 -3.65 6.29 -13.60
C PRO A 118 -3.21 5.09 -14.41
N HIS A 119 -2.55 4.15 -13.76
CA HIS A 119 -2.10 2.88 -14.33
C HIS A 119 -1.80 1.92 -13.19
N ASP A 120 -1.66 0.61 -13.50
CA ASP A 120 -1.29 -0.37 -12.50
C ASP A 120 0.17 -0.21 -12.09
N VAL A 121 0.48 -0.37 -10.79
CA VAL A 121 1.87 -0.50 -10.34
C VAL A 121 2.34 -1.90 -10.72
N ALA A 122 3.34 -1.99 -11.59
CA ALA A 122 3.87 -3.27 -12.04
C ALA A 122 4.45 -4.05 -10.83
N ASP A 123 4.23 -5.38 -10.83
CA ASP A 123 4.72 -6.22 -9.74
C ASP A 123 6.22 -6.48 -9.90
N PRO A 124 7.08 -5.96 -9.01
CA PRO A 124 8.52 -6.09 -9.15
C PRO A 124 9.03 -7.51 -8.90
N TRP A 125 8.20 -8.40 -8.34
CA TRP A 125 8.51 -9.82 -8.26
C TRP A 125 8.76 -10.41 -9.65
N TYR A 126 7.98 -9.95 -10.66
CA TYR A 126 8.10 -10.42 -12.04
C TYR A 126 9.03 -9.56 -12.89
N THR A 127 8.99 -8.22 -12.72
CA THR A 127 9.77 -7.30 -13.55
C THR A 127 11.19 -7.12 -13.05
N GLU A 128 11.43 -7.34 -11.76
CA GLU A 128 12.69 -7.03 -11.06
C GLU A 128 13.03 -5.53 -11.07
N ASP A 129 12.11 -4.69 -11.50
CA ASP A 129 12.30 -3.24 -11.61
C ASP A 129 11.75 -2.52 -10.37
N PHE A 130 12.54 -2.53 -9.29
CA PHE A 130 12.17 -1.89 -8.03
C PHE A 130 12.24 -0.37 -8.10
N GLU A 131 12.98 0.18 -9.05
CA GLU A 131 13.06 1.63 -9.23
C GLU A 131 11.73 2.19 -9.77
N SER A 132 11.13 1.54 -10.78
CA SER A 132 9.82 1.94 -11.29
C SER A 132 8.74 1.79 -10.22
N THR A 133 8.80 0.72 -9.43
CA THR A 133 7.87 0.53 -8.32
C THR A 133 8.00 1.65 -7.29
N TRP A 134 9.23 2.01 -6.93
CA TRP A 134 9.50 3.11 -6.01
C TRP A 134 8.90 4.42 -6.50
N ARG A 135 9.14 4.76 -7.77
CA ARG A 135 8.63 6.02 -8.36
C ARG A 135 7.11 6.07 -8.34
N ASP A 136 6.44 4.98 -8.74
CA ASP A 136 4.98 4.90 -8.74
C ASP A 136 4.43 5.00 -7.33
N VAL A 137 5.01 4.25 -6.39
CA VAL A 137 4.56 4.25 -5.00
C VAL A 137 4.72 5.64 -4.38
N LEU A 138 5.87 6.28 -4.60
CA LEU A 138 6.10 7.63 -4.07
C LEU A 138 5.10 8.63 -4.65
N GLU A 139 4.92 8.64 -5.97
CA GLU A 139 3.99 9.55 -6.63
C GLU A 139 2.55 9.32 -6.18
N GLY A 140 2.14 8.05 -6.10
CA GLY A 140 0.80 7.69 -5.65
C GLY A 140 0.55 8.11 -4.21
N CYS A 141 1.50 7.87 -3.31
CA CYS A 141 1.39 8.28 -1.90
C CYS A 141 1.37 9.80 -1.75
N GLN A 142 2.19 10.53 -2.53
CA GLN A 142 2.16 11.99 -2.53
C GLN A 142 0.79 12.52 -2.99
N GLY A 143 0.23 11.94 -4.05
CA GLY A 143 -1.10 12.30 -4.54
C GLY A 143 -2.20 12.00 -3.54
N LEU A 144 -2.11 10.84 -2.88
CA LEU A 144 -3.05 10.44 -1.84
C LEU A 144 -3.02 11.43 -0.67
N LEU A 145 -1.83 11.75 -0.17
CA LEU A 145 -1.70 12.70 0.94
C LEU A 145 -2.25 14.07 0.57
N LYS A 146 -1.93 14.55 -0.64
CA LYS A 146 -2.45 15.83 -1.11
C LYS A 146 -3.99 15.86 -1.11
N GLU A 147 -4.62 14.81 -1.59
CA GLU A 147 -6.09 14.72 -1.61
C GLU A 147 -6.67 14.69 -0.20
N LEU A 148 -6.05 13.96 0.72
CA LEU A 148 -6.53 13.85 2.10
C LEU A 148 -6.38 15.15 2.90
N LEU A 149 -5.53 16.06 2.47
CA LEU A 149 -5.30 17.35 3.14
C LEU A 149 -6.13 18.50 2.55
N GLN A 150 -6.90 18.23 1.52
CA GLN A 150 -7.78 19.23 0.92
C GLN A 150 -9.07 19.42 1.72
#